data_66b0754474b78da309d92f01f2f5b7aa
#
_entry.id   66b0754474b78da309d92f01f2f5b7aa
#
_cell.length_a   1.000
_cell.length_b   1.000
_cell.length_c   1.000
_cell.angle_alpha   90.00
_cell.angle_beta   90.00
_cell.angle_gamma   90.00
#
_symmetry.space_group_name_H-M   'P 1'
#
loop_
_entity.id
_entity.type
_entity.pdbx_description
1 polymer ?
#
loop_
_entity_poly.entity_id
_entity_poly.type
_entity_poly.pdbx_seq_one_letter_code
_entity_poly.pdbx_strand_id
1 'polypeptide(L)'
;MKATVCFDPLPSATPHVPVVIVGAGACGLTAALSLARQNIETLVLERDAQPQGSTALSSGFIPAAATLAQSRQGIQDSPELLDRDIQAKTKGLADATLSWAYASHIGPALDELETHHGLPWQVLDDFLYPGHSVYRMHAVPERTGQGLIQRLVRAAEDMGIDILTRAHARVLHWDRERGPRGVGFSRPDGTLEYVRSEEHNV
;
A
#
# COMPACT_ATOMS: atom_id res chain seq x y z
N MET A 1 8.08 -1.68 -23.89
CA MET A 1 9.33 -2.27 -23.35
C MET A 1 8.95 -3.13 -22.17
N LYS A 2 9.48 -4.34 -22.04
CA LYS A 2 9.24 -5.19 -20.86
C LYS A 2 10.05 -4.67 -19.67
N ALA A 3 9.55 -4.86 -18.44
CA ALA A 3 10.33 -4.58 -17.24
C ALA A 3 11.52 -5.52 -17.15
N THR A 4 12.68 -5.00 -16.76
CA THR A 4 13.95 -5.75 -16.69
C THR A 4 14.70 -5.48 -15.40
N VAL A 5 15.53 -6.43 -14.97
CA VAL A 5 16.54 -6.20 -13.92
C VAL A 5 17.86 -5.91 -14.62
N CYS A 6 18.51 -4.82 -14.23
CA CYS A 6 19.80 -4.39 -14.75
C CYS A 6 20.86 -4.45 -13.65
N PHE A 7 22.01 -5.03 -13.97
CA PHE A 7 23.15 -5.12 -13.04
C PHE A 7 24.23 -4.06 -13.31
N ASP A 8 24.02 -3.24 -14.33
CA ASP A 8 24.91 -2.13 -14.62
C ASP A 8 24.69 -0.98 -13.62
N PRO A 9 25.74 -0.19 -13.33
CA PRO A 9 25.60 0.96 -12.44
C PRO A 9 24.58 1.96 -12.98
N LEU A 10 23.92 2.66 -12.06
CA LEU A 10 23.09 3.82 -12.41
C LEU A 10 23.94 4.93 -13.02
N PRO A 11 23.38 5.79 -13.90
CA PRO A 11 24.07 6.99 -14.39
C PRO A 11 24.59 7.85 -13.23
N SER A 12 25.76 8.44 -13.39
CA SER A 12 26.46 9.17 -12.29
C SER A 12 25.69 10.35 -11.73
N ALA A 13 24.86 11.00 -12.55
CA ALA A 13 24.04 12.15 -12.14
C ALA A 13 22.61 11.77 -11.71
N THR A 14 22.37 10.50 -11.35
CA THR A 14 21.02 10.05 -10.94
C THR A 14 20.62 10.71 -9.61
N PRO A 15 19.45 11.40 -9.56
CA PRO A 15 18.88 11.91 -8.32
C PRO A 15 18.68 10.81 -7.30
N HIS A 16 18.77 11.18 -6.03
CA HIS A 16 18.69 10.25 -4.90
C HIS A 16 17.53 10.61 -4.00
N VAL A 17 16.78 9.60 -3.57
CA VAL A 17 15.79 9.69 -2.48
C VAL A 17 15.93 8.47 -1.58
N PRO A 18 15.68 8.57 -0.27
CA PRO A 18 15.78 7.44 0.64
C PRO A 18 14.95 6.24 0.22
N VAL A 19 13.69 6.45 -0.13
CA VAL A 19 12.79 5.36 -0.53
C VAL A 19 12.06 5.68 -1.83
N VAL A 20 12.04 4.72 -2.75
CA VAL A 20 11.22 4.75 -3.97
C VAL A 20 10.13 3.70 -3.88
N ILE A 21 8.88 4.13 -4.02
CA ILE A 21 7.72 3.24 -4.08
C ILE A 21 7.21 3.18 -5.52
N VAL A 22 6.96 1.98 -6.02
CA VAL A 22 6.42 1.77 -7.37
C VAL A 22 4.94 1.44 -7.28
N GLY A 23 4.10 2.37 -7.72
CA GLY A 23 2.64 2.28 -7.74
C GLY A 23 1.97 3.07 -6.64
N ALA A 24 1.09 4.01 -7.02
CA ALA A 24 0.28 4.82 -6.12
C ALA A 24 -1.12 4.22 -5.87
N GLY A 25 -1.21 2.90 -5.73
CA GLY A 25 -2.39 2.22 -5.21
C GLY A 25 -2.46 2.30 -3.68
N ALA A 26 -3.49 1.68 -3.07
CA ALA A 26 -3.67 1.72 -1.60
C ALA A 26 -2.42 1.24 -0.85
N CYS A 27 -1.77 0.17 -1.30
CA CYS A 27 -0.55 -0.36 -0.67
C CYS A 27 0.58 0.65 -0.70
N GLY A 28 0.90 1.21 -1.88
CA GLY A 28 2.02 2.16 -2.02
C GLY A 28 1.77 3.46 -1.26
N LEU A 29 0.55 4.01 -1.31
CA LEU A 29 0.22 5.23 -0.57
C LEU A 29 0.22 5.01 0.95
N THR A 30 -0.26 3.87 1.44
CA THR A 30 -0.18 3.53 2.87
C THR A 30 1.28 3.41 3.33
N ALA A 31 2.14 2.76 2.54
CA ALA A 31 3.56 2.68 2.83
C ALA A 31 4.22 4.07 2.86
N ALA A 32 3.90 4.94 1.88
CA ALA A 32 4.43 6.30 1.82
C ALA A 32 3.99 7.14 3.04
N LEU A 33 2.72 7.03 3.45
CA LEU A 33 2.20 7.71 4.64
C LEU A 33 2.91 7.25 5.91
N SER A 34 3.15 5.95 6.07
CA SER A 34 3.87 5.40 7.22
C SER A 34 5.33 5.87 7.26
N LEU A 35 6.00 5.99 6.11
CA LEU A 35 7.36 6.52 6.00
C LEU A 35 7.42 8.02 6.32
N ALA A 36 6.47 8.79 5.79
CA ALA A 36 6.40 10.23 6.03
C ALA A 36 6.26 10.56 7.52
N ARG A 37 5.51 9.76 8.28
CA ARG A 37 5.42 9.90 9.75
C ARG A 37 6.77 9.69 10.46
N GLN A 38 7.66 8.93 9.86
CA GLN A 38 9.02 8.72 10.35
C GLN A 38 10.01 9.76 9.81
N ASN A 39 9.53 10.79 9.09
CA ASN A 39 10.31 11.79 8.39
C ASN A 39 11.28 11.20 7.35
N ILE A 40 10.88 10.09 6.72
CA ILE A 40 11.64 9.47 5.64
C ILE A 40 11.09 9.99 4.31
N GLU A 41 11.94 10.73 3.59
CA GLU A 41 11.62 11.24 2.27
C GLU A 41 11.34 10.07 1.30
N THR A 42 10.25 10.19 0.55
CA THR A 42 9.75 9.10 -0.30
C THR A 42 9.27 9.65 -1.63
N LEU A 43 9.67 9.01 -2.72
CA LEU A 43 9.12 9.25 -4.06
C LEU A 43 8.22 8.10 -4.47
N VAL A 44 6.97 8.38 -4.81
CA VAL A 44 6.04 7.41 -5.35
C VAL A 44 5.98 7.55 -6.88
N LEU A 45 6.31 6.49 -7.60
CA LEU A 45 6.21 6.44 -9.06
C LEU A 45 4.87 5.83 -9.47
N GLU A 46 4.04 6.59 -10.18
CA GLU A 46 2.77 6.10 -10.72
C GLU A 46 2.78 6.09 -12.24
N ARG A 47 2.43 4.96 -12.83
CA ARG A 47 2.40 4.75 -14.28
C ARG A 47 1.34 5.61 -14.97
N ASP A 48 0.16 5.68 -14.39
CA ASP A 48 -0.99 6.34 -14.98
C ASP A 48 -0.97 7.86 -14.73
N ALA A 49 -1.85 8.60 -15.37
CA ALA A 49 -1.95 10.05 -15.20
C ALA A 49 -2.47 10.46 -13.81
N GLN A 50 -3.12 9.53 -13.11
CA GLN A 50 -3.66 9.70 -11.78
C GLN A 50 -3.54 8.37 -11.01
N PRO A 51 -3.34 8.40 -9.68
CA PRO A 51 -3.42 7.23 -8.84
C PRO A 51 -4.80 6.58 -8.90
N GLN A 52 -4.89 5.37 -9.40
CA GLN A 52 -6.14 4.60 -9.57
C GLN A 52 -5.90 3.10 -9.34
N GLY A 53 -5.41 2.42 -10.36
CA GLY A 53 -5.09 1.00 -10.32
C GLY A 53 -6.26 0.12 -9.89
N SER A 54 -5.94 -1.05 -9.37
CA SER A 54 -6.94 -2.01 -8.86
C SER A 54 -7.73 -1.49 -7.67
N THR A 55 -7.17 -0.56 -6.89
CA THR A 55 -7.85 0.05 -5.74
C THR A 55 -9.11 0.79 -6.18
N ALA A 56 -9.01 1.66 -7.19
CA ALA A 56 -10.15 2.43 -7.69
C ALA A 56 -11.24 1.56 -8.32
N LEU A 57 -10.84 0.42 -8.91
CA LEU A 57 -11.75 -0.52 -9.55
C LEU A 57 -12.46 -1.47 -8.57
N SER A 58 -12.02 -1.51 -7.32
CA SER A 58 -12.60 -2.35 -6.27
C SER A 58 -13.76 -1.65 -5.56
N SER A 59 -14.45 -2.39 -4.70
CA SER A 59 -15.40 -1.80 -3.73
C SER A 59 -14.72 -1.02 -2.61
N GLY A 60 -13.40 -1.10 -2.49
CA GLY A 60 -12.63 -0.43 -1.43
C GLY A 60 -12.86 -1.02 -0.05
N PHE A 61 -13.32 -2.28 0.05
CA PHE A 61 -13.59 -2.95 1.30
C PHE A 61 -12.34 -3.68 1.80
N ILE A 62 -12.03 -3.50 3.08
CA ILE A 62 -10.85 -4.06 3.72
C ILE A 62 -11.28 -4.87 4.94
N PRO A 63 -11.09 -6.20 4.95
CA PRO A 63 -11.34 -7.02 6.14
C PRO A 63 -10.22 -6.80 7.16
N ALA A 64 -10.54 -6.27 8.34
CA ALA A 64 -9.58 -6.02 9.41
C ALA A 64 -10.17 -6.40 10.77
N ALA A 65 -9.31 -6.81 11.69
CA ALA A 65 -9.70 -7.25 13.01
C ALA A 65 -9.16 -6.32 14.11
N ALA A 66 -9.86 -6.24 15.22
CA ALA A 66 -9.49 -5.51 16.43
C ALA A 66 -9.27 -4.00 16.20
N THR A 67 -10.06 -3.39 15.31
CA THR A 67 -9.94 -1.97 14.96
C THR A 67 -10.71 -1.07 15.92
N LEU A 68 -10.34 0.21 15.97
CA LEU A 68 -11.10 1.26 16.65
C LEU A 68 -12.53 1.37 16.11
N ALA A 69 -12.72 1.18 14.80
CA ALA A 69 -14.05 1.19 14.18
C ALA A 69 -14.94 0.04 14.69
N GLN A 70 -14.40 -1.17 14.81
CA GLN A 70 -15.12 -2.30 15.44
C GLN A 70 -15.43 -2.04 16.91
N SER A 71 -14.47 -1.53 17.66
CA SER A 71 -14.64 -1.20 19.08
C SER A 71 -15.80 -0.21 19.30
N ARG A 72 -15.93 0.82 18.47
CA ARG A 72 -17.05 1.80 18.52
C ARG A 72 -18.40 1.16 18.29
N GLN A 73 -18.48 0.06 17.57
CA GLN A 73 -19.72 -0.70 17.32
C GLN A 73 -19.92 -1.89 18.27
N GLY A 74 -19.03 -2.07 19.24
CA GLY A 74 -19.10 -3.18 20.20
C GLY A 74 -18.78 -4.55 19.58
N ILE A 75 -18.17 -4.59 18.42
CA ILE A 75 -17.77 -5.83 17.74
C ILE A 75 -16.48 -6.35 18.36
N GLN A 76 -16.53 -7.57 18.92
CA GLN A 76 -15.36 -8.26 19.45
C GLN A 76 -14.71 -9.08 18.35
N ASP A 77 -13.47 -8.75 18.00
CA ASP A 77 -12.68 -9.45 16.99
C ASP A 77 -11.22 -9.50 17.41
N SER A 78 -10.44 -10.39 16.77
CA SER A 78 -9.01 -10.47 17.04
C SER A 78 -8.24 -10.94 15.79
N PRO A 79 -6.92 -10.66 15.72
CA PRO A 79 -6.06 -11.20 14.67
C PRO A 79 -6.13 -12.73 14.57
N GLU A 80 -6.20 -13.44 15.72
CA GLU A 80 -6.29 -14.91 15.76
C GLU A 80 -7.62 -15.40 15.16
N LEU A 81 -8.72 -14.68 15.38
CA LEU A 81 -10.00 -15.03 14.81
C LEU A 81 -10.01 -14.77 13.30
N LEU A 82 -9.42 -13.67 12.84
CA LEU A 82 -9.28 -13.37 11.41
C LEU A 82 -8.41 -14.41 10.70
N ASP A 83 -7.26 -14.75 11.26
CA ASP A 83 -6.36 -15.78 10.68
C ASP A 83 -7.06 -17.15 10.62
N ARG A 84 -7.77 -17.53 11.69
CA ARG A 84 -8.56 -18.77 11.71
C ARG A 84 -9.62 -18.79 10.61
N ASP A 85 -10.32 -17.69 10.40
CA ASP A 85 -11.34 -17.58 9.35
C ASP A 85 -10.69 -17.69 7.95
N ILE A 86 -9.53 -17.06 7.72
CA ILE A 86 -8.77 -17.19 6.48
C ILE A 86 -8.37 -18.65 6.24
N GLN A 87 -7.80 -19.34 7.24
CA GLN A 87 -7.39 -20.74 7.13
C GLN A 87 -8.57 -21.65 6.90
N ALA A 88 -9.69 -21.43 7.60
CA ALA A 88 -10.91 -22.20 7.41
C ALA A 88 -11.49 -22.01 6.00
N LYS A 89 -11.56 -20.76 5.51
CA LYS A 89 -12.09 -20.43 4.18
C LYS A 89 -11.25 -21.03 3.07
N THR A 90 -9.94 -21.05 3.22
CA THR A 90 -9.00 -21.59 2.25
C THR A 90 -8.75 -23.11 2.44
N LYS A 91 -9.40 -23.75 3.42
CA LYS A 91 -9.20 -25.16 3.78
C LYS A 91 -7.73 -25.49 4.10
N GLY A 92 -7.03 -24.58 4.75
CA GLY A 92 -5.63 -24.70 5.11
C GLY A 92 -4.65 -24.51 3.95
N LEU A 93 -5.09 -23.98 2.80
CA LEU A 93 -4.21 -23.72 1.64
C LEU A 93 -3.54 -22.35 1.68
N ALA A 94 -3.98 -21.44 2.56
CA ALA A 94 -3.29 -20.17 2.75
C ALA A 94 -1.93 -20.41 3.42
N ASP A 95 -0.92 -19.65 2.94
CA ASP A 95 0.37 -19.62 3.65
C ASP A 95 0.17 -19.05 5.05
N ALA A 96 0.53 -19.83 6.07
CA ALA A 96 0.27 -19.47 7.46
C ALA A 96 1.05 -18.22 7.92
N THR A 97 2.25 -18.00 7.38
CA THR A 97 3.06 -16.81 7.70
C THR A 97 2.43 -15.56 7.12
N LEU A 98 1.98 -15.61 5.86
CA LEU A 98 1.35 -14.47 5.19
C LEU A 98 -0.03 -14.16 5.78
N SER A 99 -0.86 -15.18 6.08
CA SER A 99 -2.18 -14.96 6.66
C SER A 99 -2.08 -14.36 8.06
N TRP A 100 -1.15 -14.83 8.88
CA TRP A 100 -0.87 -14.24 10.19
C TRP A 100 -0.32 -12.81 10.09
N ALA A 101 0.64 -12.57 9.21
CA ALA A 101 1.17 -11.22 8.98
C ALA A 101 0.06 -10.26 8.56
N TYR A 102 -0.83 -10.66 7.66
CA TYR A 102 -2.00 -9.86 7.29
C TYR A 102 -2.92 -9.63 8.50
N ALA A 103 -3.35 -10.69 9.18
CA ALA A 103 -4.31 -10.61 10.27
C ALA A 103 -3.82 -9.73 11.43
N SER A 104 -2.52 -9.78 11.73
CA SER A 104 -1.91 -9.05 12.85
C SER A 104 -1.63 -7.57 12.55
N HIS A 105 -1.47 -7.19 11.28
CA HIS A 105 -1.06 -5.83 10.93
C HIS A 105 -2.16 -4.97 10.28
N ILE A 106 -3.20 -5.58 9.70
CA ILE A 106 -4.21 -4.81 8.97
C ILE A 106 -5.05 -3.91 9.88
N GLY A 107 -5.42 -4.37 11.08
CA GLY A 107 -6.15 -3.56 12.07
C GLY A 107 -5.36 -2.32 12.49
N PRO A 108 -4.13 -2.48 13.02
CA PRO A 108 -3.25 -1.36 13.32
C PRO A 108 -3.02 -0.40 12.16
N ALA A 109 -2.90 -0.90 10.92
CA ALA A 109 -2.73 -0.04 9.74
C ALA A 109 -3.98 0.82 9.46
N LEU A 110 -5.20 0.27 9.60
CA LEU A 110 -6.42 1.06 9.45
C LEU A 110 -6.55 2.11 10.57
N ASP A 111 -6.25 1.74 11.81
CA ASP A 111 -6.29 2.65 12.95
C ASP A 111 -5.25 3.78 12.81
N GLU A 112 -4.08 3.50 12.25
CA GLU A 112 -3.07 4.50 11.91
C GLU A 112 -3.60 5.48 10.86
N LEU A 113 -4.18 4.98 9.77
CA LEU A 113 -4.76 5.81 8.71
C LEU A 113 -5.91 6.68 9.25
N GLU A 114 -6.73 6.18 10.15
CA GLU A 114 -7.79 6.96 10.80
C GLU A 114 -7.23 8.03 11.71
N THR A 115 -6.34 7.64 12.63
CA THR A 115 -5.87 8.51 13.72
C THR A 115 -4.97 9.63 13.22
N HIS A 116 -4.11 9.35 12.24
CA HIS A 116 -3.07 10.27 11.80
C HIS A 116 -3.37 10.95 10.46
N HIS A 117 -4.23 10.34 9.64
CA HIS A 117 -4.53 10.83 8.29
C HIS A 117 -6.03 11.08 8.06
N GLY A 118 -6.86 10.89 9.10
CA GLY A 118 -8.28 11.26 9.06
C GLY A 118 -9.14 10.42 8.11
N LEU A 119 -8.73 9.17 7.81
CA LEU A 119 -9.56 8.27 7.01
C LEU A 119 -10.69 7.71 7.89
N PRO A 120 -11.98 8.05 7.63
CA PRO A 120 -13.08 7.62 8.49
C PRO A 120 -13.53 6.21 8.11
N TRP A 121 -13.17 5.23 8.91
CA TRP A 121 -13.61 3.87 8.70
C TRP A 121 -14.99 3.60 9.28
N GLN A 122 -15.81 2.92 8.48
CA GLN A 122 -17.08 2.34 8.87
C GLN A 122 -17.00 0.82 8.74
N VAL A 123 -17.42 0.08 9.76
CA VAL A 123 -17.60 -1.37 9.63
C VAL A 123 -18.96 -1.62 8.98
N LEU A 124 -18.98 -2.44 7.92
CA LEU A 124 -20.20 -2.84 7.24
C LEU A 124 -20.87 -3.95 8.04
N ASP A 125 -22.04 -3.68 8.60
CA ASP A 125 -22.83 -4.58 9.43
C ASP A 125 -24.15 -5.03 8.77
N ASP A 126 -24.37 -4.61 7.55
CA ASP A 126 -25.54 -4.97 6.73
C ASP A 126 -25.41 -6.34 6.05
N PHE A 127 -24.20 -6.89 5.96
CA PHE A 127 -23.93 -8.20 5.36
C PHE A 127 -22.72 -8.88 5.99
N LEU A 128 -22.93 -10.08 6.56
CA LEU A 128 -21.82 -10.91 7.03
C LEU A 128 -21.22 -11.70 5.87
N TYR A 129 -20.00 -11.36 5.49
CA TYR A 129 -19.33 -11.98 4.36
C TYR A 129 -19.02 -13.46 4.62
N PRO A 130 -19.19 -14.33 3.60
CA PRO A 130 -18.97 -15.77 3.74
C PRO A 130 -17.52 -16.11 4.15
N GLY A 131 -17.40 -16.79 5.28
CA GLY A 131 -16.11 -17.14 5.88
C GLY A 131 -15.66 -16.20 6.98
N HIS A 132 -16.41 -15.13 7.27
CA HIS A 132 -16.17 -14.27 8.42
C HIS A 132 -17.02 -14.70 9.61
N SER A 133 -16.42 -14.82 10.78
CA SER A 133 -17.11 -15.11 12.05
C SER A 133 -17.82 -13.88 12.61
N VAL A 134 -17.35 -12.67 12.29
CA VAL A 134 -17.89 -11.38 12.74
C VAL A 134 -17.86 -10.34 11.61
N TYR A 135 -18.56 -9.22 11.80
CA TYR A 135 -18.47 -8.09 10.86
C TYR A 135 -17.08 -7.45 10.96
N ARG A 136 -16.36 -7.44 9.84
CA ARG A 136 -15.00 -6.90 9.77
C ARG A 136 -14.63 -6.23 8.45
N MET A 137 -15.61 -6.08 7.55
CA MET A 137 -15.36 -5.34 6.32
C MET A 137 -15.43 -3.85 6.62
N HIS A 138 -14.30 -3.18 6.46
CA HIS A 138 -14.18 -1.73 6.62
C HIS A 138 -14.29 -1.04 5.27
N ALA A 139 -14.93 0.10 5.26
CA ALA A 139 -15.03 0.97 4.10
C ALA A 139 -14.95 2.44 4.52
N VAL A 140 -14.53 3.28 3.60
CA VAL A 140 -14.77 4.73 3.69
C VAL A 140 -16.25 5.02 3.44
N PRO A 141 -16.79 6.19 3.84
CA PRO A 141 -18.23 6.50 3.70
C PRO A 141 -18.78 6.35 2.28
N GLU A 142 -17.96 6.58 1.26
CA GLU A 142 -18.34 6.42 -0.15
C GLU A 142 -18.56 4.97 -0.55
N ARG A 143 -18.10 4.01 0.23
CA ARG A 143 -18.16 2.56 -0.04
C ARG A 143 -17.67 2.18 -1.44
N THR A 144 -16.61 2.84 -1.92
CA THR A 144 -16.01 2.61 -3.23
C THR A 144 -14.49 2.67 -3.16
N GLY A 145 -13.81 1.90 -4.01
CA GLY A 145 -12.36 1.98 -4.16
C GLY A 145 -11.90 3.35 -4.69
N GLN A 146 -12.74 4.01 -5.48
CA GLN A 146 -12.48 5.37 -5.93
C GLN A 146 -12.46 6.37 -4.76
N GLY A 147 -13.40 6.27 -3.83
CA GLY A 147 -13.43 7.09 -2.61
C GLY A 147 -12.21 6.80 -1.73
N LEU A 148 -11.84 5.53 -1.57
CA LEU A 148 -10.66 5.15 -0.81
C LEU A 148 -9.38 5.75 -1.38
N ILE A 149 -9.15 5.58 -2.70
CA ILE A 149 -7.91 6.09 -3.32
C ILE A 149 -7.82 7.62 -3.28
N GLN A 150 -8.93 8.33 -3.47
CA GLN A 150 -8.97 9.80 -3.37
C GLN A 150 -8.59 10.29 -1.97
N ARG A 151 -9.04 9.62 -0.91
CA ARG A 151 -8.68 9.96 0.47
C ARG A 151 -7.20 9.68 0.76
N LEU A 152 -6.67 8.57 0.28
CA LEU A 152 -5.25 8.24 0.43
C LEU A 152 -4.35 9.23 -0.32
N VAL A 153 -4.73 9.61 -1.55
CA VAL A 153 -4.00 10.63 -2.33
C VAL A 153 -3.99 11.96 -1.60
N ARG A 154 -5.15 12.41 -1.11
CA ARG A 154 -5.23 13.66 -0.35
C ARG A 154 -4.37 13.62 0.91
N ALA A 155 -4.42 12.52 1.67
CA ALA A 155 -3.57 12.36 2.85
C ALA A 155 -2.08 12.42 2.49
N ALA A 156 -1.67 11.83 1.36
CA ALA A 156 -0.30 11.89 0.87
C ALA A 156 0.11 13.33 0.47
N GLU A 157 -0.77 14.05 -0.22
CA GLU A 157 -0.56 15.46 -0.57
C GLU A 157 -0.44 16.35 0.67
N ASP A 158 -1.31 16.15 1.66
CA ASP A 158 -1.29 16.90 2.93
C ASP A 158 0.02 16.65 3.72
N MET A 159 0.62 15.48 3.56
CA MET A 159 1.94 15.12 4.13
C MET A 159 3.13 15.55 3.27
N GLY A 160 2.90 16.15 2.11
CA GLY A 160 3.96 16.59 1.20
C GLY A 160 4.70 15.45 0.50
N ILE A 161 4.06 14.30 0.32
CA ILE A 161 4.64 13.15 -0.38
C ILE A 161 4.64 13.41 -1.89
N ASP A 162 5.81 13.24 -2.52
CA ASP A 162 5.95 13.38 -3.96
C ASP A 162 5.39 12.16 -4.70
N ILE A 163 4.31 12.39 -5.47
CA ILE A 163 3.73 11.37 -6.36
C ILE A 163 4.00 11.77 -7.81
N LEU A 164 4.98 11.11 -8.42
CA LEU A 164 5.34 11.32 -9.81
C LEU A 164 4.46 10.46 -10.73
N THR A 165 3.43 11.07 -11.31
CA THR A 165 2.54 10.40 -12.26
C THR A 165 3.16 10.30 -13.66
N ARG A 166 2.59 9.44 -14.51
CA ARG A 166 3.11 9.13 -15.85
C ARG A 166 4.58 8.69 -15.82
N ALA A 167 4.96 7.99 -14.76
CA ALA A 167 6.29 7.46 -14.50
C ALA A 167 6.23 5.93 -14.46
N HIS A 168 6.38 5.30 -15.61
CA HIS A 168 6.25 3.87 -15.72
C HIS A 168 7.57 3.17 -15.40
N ALA A 169 7.70 2.57 -14.22
CA ALA A 169 8.87 1.78 -13.84
C ALA A 169 9.17 0.68 -14.86
N ARG A 170 10.39 0.66 -15.36
CA ARG A 170 10.85 -0.22 -16.44
C ARG A 170 12.06 -1.05 -16.07
N VAL A 171 12.96 -0.48 -15.30
CA VAL A 171 14.24 -1.10 -14.98
C VAL A 171 14.43 -1.06 -13.47
N LEU A 172 14.72 -2.20 -12.88
CA LEU A 172 15.21 -2.29 -11.50
C LEU A 172 16.74 -2.45 -11.59
N HIS A 173 17.47 -1.46 -11.10
CA HIS A 173 18.92 -1.56 -10.95
C HIS A 173 19.23 -2.33 -9.67
N TRP A 174 20.03 -3.38 -9.83
CA TRP A 174 20.34 -4.33 -8.78
C TRP A 174 21.84 -4.55 -8.66
N ASP A 175 22.38 -4.30 -7.49
CA ASP A 175 23.74 -4.72 -7.12
C ASP A 175 23.72 -6.15 -6.59
N ARG A 176 24.66 -6.99 -6.99
CA ARG A 176 24.68 -8.42 -6.60
C ARG A 176 24.92 -8.64 -5.11
N GLU A 177 25.63 -7.72 -4.46
CA GLU A 177 26.00 -7.81 -3.04
C GLU A 177 25.05 -6.99 -2.17
N ARG A 178 24.55 -5.84 -2.68
CA ARG A 178 23.81 -4.84 -1.90
C ARG A 178 22.32 -4.79 -2.21
N GLY A 179 21.84 -5.53 -3.22
CA GLY A 179 20.43 -5.57 -3.58
C GLY A 179 19.97 -4.41 -4.48
N PRO A 180 18.69 -3.98 -4.38
CA PRO A 180 18.14 -2.94 -5.25
C PRO A 180 18.81 -1.59 -4.99
N ARG A 181 19.13 -0.87 -6.09
CA ARG A 181 19.90 0.39 -6.06
C ARG A 181 19.13 1.57 -6.61
N GLY A 182 18.08 1.33 -7.38
CA GLY A 182 17.26 2.37 -7.97
C GLY A 182 16.37 1.85 -9.09
N VAL A 183 15.59 2.76 -9.62
CA VAL A 183 14.58 2.47 -10.64
C VAL A 183 14.76 3.37 -11.85
N GLY A 184 14.75 2.76 -13.05
CA GLY A 184 14.57 3.46 -14.31
C GLY A 184 13.09 3.45 -14.71
N PHE A 185 12.55 4.59 -15.07
CA PHE A 185 11.15 4.76 -15.47
C PHE A 185 11.02 5.57 -16.76
N SER A 186 10.04 5.21 -17.59
CA SER A 186 9.77 5.91 -18.84
C SER A 186 8.68 6.97 -18.64
N ARG A 187 8.89 8.11 -19.33
CA ARG A 187 7.92 9.21 -19.45
C ARG A 187 7.05 9.02 -20.71
N PRO A 188 5.94 9.77 -20.88
CA PRO A 188 5.06 9.67 -22.05
C PRO A 188 5.75 9.93 -23.40
N ASP A 189 6.76 10.76 -23.42
CA ASP A 189 7.56 11.05 -24.63
C ASP A 189 8.58 9.95 -24.98
N GLY A 190 8.65 8.89 -24.15
CA GLY A 190 9.58 7.77 -24.32
C GLY A 190 10.94 7.98 -23.67
N THR A 191 11.19 9.14 -23.05
CA THR A 191 12.44 9.36 -22.31
C THR A 191 12.53 8.39 -21.12
N LEU A 192 13.75 7.96 -20.80
CA LEU A 192 14.05 7.11 -19.66
C LEU A 192 14.78 7.94 -18.62
N GLU A 193 14.15 8.08 -17.45
CA GLU A 193 14.68 8.76 -16.30
C GLU A 193 15.04 7.74 -15.21
N TYR A 194 15.88 8.14 -14.26
CA TYR A 194 16.36 7.27 -13.20
C TYR A 194 16.26 7.96 -11.85
N VAL A 195 16.03 7.15 -10.82
CA VAL A 195 16.11 7.55 -9.41
C VAL A 195 16.87 6.49 -8.64
N ARG A 196 17.77 6.94 -7.77
CA ARG A 196 18.52 6.07 -6.84
C ARG A 196 17.77 6.03 -5.51
N SER A 197 17.65 4.86 -4.92
CA SER A 197 17.25 4.68 -3.52
C SER A 197 18.48 4.44 -2.63
N GLU A 198 18.35 4.73 -1.34
CA GLU A 198 19.45 4.51 -0.40
C GLU A 198 19.84 3.05 -0.26
N GLU A 199 21.09 2.86 0.16
CA GLU A 199 21.61 1.58 0.58
C GLU A 199 21.08 1.30 1.98
N HIS A 200 20.11 0.38 2.10
CA HIS A 200 19.79 -0.15 3.40
C HIS A 200 20.89 -1.11 3.81
N ASN A 201 21.75 -0.66 4.73
CA ASN A 201 22.52 -1.56 5.56
C ASN A 201 21.54 -2.18 6.55
N VAL A 202 21.02 -3.35 6.23
CA VAL A 202 20.26 -4.21 7.15
C VAL A 202 21.25 -5.11 7.85
#